data_aedb5d0592dca3219b62fd71166f2ed5
#
_entry.id   aedb5d0592dca3219b62fd71166f2ed5
#
_cell.length_a   1.000
_cell.length_b   1.000
_cell.length_c   1.000
_cell.angle_alpha   90.00
_cell.angle_beta   90.00
_cell.angle_gamma   90.00
#
_symmetry.space_group_name_H-M   'P 1'
#
loop_
_entity.id
_entity.type
_entity.pdbx_description
1 polymer ?
#
loop_
_entity_poly.entity_id
_entity_poly.type
_entity_poly.pdbx_seq_one_letter_code
_entity_poly.pdbx_strand_id
1 'polypeptide(L)'
;SSAASDVYKRQDKIPCMERLVVTGEAFIRPSDFEALRDTLRDGNGEPYKNGRNLAAGSVRLLDCGACKDRRVTFMAFNVLEGFEEYPWKSQRLRAIEQLGFPICKYLASKQALTQFDMDAGIRHLRKYAQENDIPIDGIVVTYNDAAYARSCGRTGHHYKDGLAFKFEDDTYETVLRSIEWTPSRTGEIAPVAIFDTVEIDGCAVSRASLHNLSFIENLELAPGCRIKVSKRNQIIPHVEENLDRDCYAREKVVPARCPCCGQPTRIHTTKNTVNGEEKVTAALFCDNEQCETRKLRKFVHFASPKALNIMGLSESILEKFIGKGWLHSYMDIFALDKHRAEIVQMEGFGEKSWQNLWDAIQHSRITSFEQYLTAMDIPMVGSTASKAICQRFRGNLAEFETAVCQSFDFTQLPDFGETLHRNICQWFRSEENWTIWTELRRLVCIKTYQPPAASTDMGNPFVGKTLVVTGKVEPYTRDGINAKIESLGAHAGSSVSSKTDYLICGENA
;
A
#
# COMPACT_ATOMS: atom_id res chain seq x y z
N SER A 1 14.02 -0.96 17.21
CA SER A 1 15.40 -0.57 17.41
C SER A 1 15.64 0.33 18.64
N SER A 2 14.91 1.43 18.88
CA SER A 2 15.04 2.20 20.12
C SER A 2 14.42 1.46 21.31
N ALA A 3 13.30 0.80 21.09
CA ALA A 3 12.75 -0.17 22.05
C ALA A 3 13.72 -1.33 22.31
N ALA A 4 14.47 -1.79 21.29
CA ALA A 4 15.50 -2.79 21.45
C ALA A 4 16.66 -2.33 22.34
N SER A 5 17.10 -1.08 22.29
CA SER A 5 18.15 -0.58 23.19
C SER A 5 17.68 -0.48 24.66
N ASP A 6 16.43 -0.14 24.89
CA ASP A 6 15.82 -0.14 26.22
C ASP A 6 15.53 -1.57 26.71
N VAL A 7 15.14 -2.47 25.85
CA VAL A 7 14.99 -3.90 26.13
C VAL A 7 16.35 -4.55 26.43
N TYR A 8 17.40 -4.20 25.69
CA TYR A 8 18.77 -4.68 25.97
C TYR A 8 19.27 -4.29 27.36
N LYS A 9 18.98 -3.07 27.79
CA LYS A 9 19.32 -2.62 29.17
C LYS A 9 18.48 -3.25 30.27
N ARG A 10 17.38 -3.94 29.93
CA ARG A 10 16.44 -4.56 30.87
C ARG A 10 16.47 -6.08 30.83
N GLN A 11 17.36 -6.69 30.04
CA GLN A 11 17.48 -8.14 29.94
C GLN A 11 17.68 -8.84 31.31
N ASP A 12 18.38 -8.16 32.23
CA ASP A 12 18.61 -8.67 33.58
C ASP A 12 17.33 -8.76 34.43
N LYS A 13 16.25 -8.10 34.00
CA LYS A 13 14.95 -8.06 34.69
C LYS A 13 13.91 -8.97 34.04
N ILE A 14 14.17 -9.49 32.84
CA ILE A 14 13.27 -10.38 32.16
C ILE A 14 13.45 -11.78 32.77
N PRO A 15 12.39 -12.41 33.31
CA PRO A 15 12.47 -13.80 33.74
C PRO A 15 12.96 -14.66 32.58
N CYS A 16 13.67 -15.77 32.91
CA CYS A 16 14.13 -16.70 31.90
C CYS A 16 12.92 -17.39 31.24
N MET A 17 12.39 -16.75 30.22
CA MET A 17 11.27 -17.22 29.38
C MET A 17 11.86 -17.71 28.06
N GLU A 18 11.29 -18.76 27.50
CA GLU A 18 11.69 -19.25 26.18
C GLU A 18 11.48 -18.16 25.12
N ARG A 19 10.37 -17.41 25.22
CA ARG A 19 10.05 -16.33 24.31
C ARG A 19 9.06 -15.33 24.93
N LEU A 20 9.32 -14.03 24.69
CA LEU A 20 8.39 -12.95 25.02
C LEU A 20 8.17 -12.10 23.77
N VAL A 21 6.90 -12.00 23.33
CA VAL A 21 6.52 -11.16 22.18
C VAL A 21 5.52 -10.11 22.65
N VAL A 22 5.95 -8.85 22.58
CA VAL A 22 5.17 -7.69 22.99
C VAL A 22 4.90 -6.82 21.75
N THR A 23 3.66 -6.40 21.60
CA THR A 23 3.28 -5.41 20.57
C THR A 23 2.93 -4.08 21.20
N GLY A 24 3.33 -3.01 20.54
CA GLY A 24 3.15 -1.64 21.02
C GLY A 24 3.30 -0.65 19.87
N GLU A 25 3.24 0.63 20.22
CA GLU A 25 3.44 1.71 19.28
C GLU A 25 4.60 2.61 19.74
N ALA A 26 5.43 3.01 18.78
CA ALA A 26 6.50 3.97 18.99
C ALA A 26 6.03 5.36 18.55
N PHE A 27 6.10 6.34 19.43
CA PHE A 27 5.66 7.69 19.17
C PHE A 27 6.58 8.73 19.83
N ILE A 28 6.42 9.98 19.47
CA ILE A 28 7.04 11.14 20.14
C ILE A 28 5.90 11.97 20.71
N ARG A 29 6.05 12.40 21.97
CA ARG A 29 5.06 13.26 22.63
C ARG A 29 4.93 14.58 21.87
N PRO A 30 3.74 15.17 21.75
CA PRO A 30 3.56 16.49 21.13
C PRO A 30 4.50 17.57 21.68
N SER A 31 4.67 17.67 23.00
CA SER A 31 5.59 18.62 23.61
C SER A 31 7.07 18.37 23.27
N ASP A 32 7.48 17.08 23.19
CA ASP A 32 8.83 16.71 22.76
C ASP A 32 9.07 17.00 21.28
N PHE A 33 8.06 16.80 20.45
CA PHE A 33 8.13 17.16 19.03
C PHE A 33 8.31 18.66 18.84
N GLU A 34 7.53 19.48 19.53
CA GLU A 34 7.68 20.94 19.46
C GLU A 34 9.09 21.41 19.88
N ALA A 35 9.68 20.78 20.89
CA ALA A 35 11.04 21.10 21.33
C ALA A 35 12.13 20.68 20.34
N LEU A 36 11.86 19.68 19.49
CA LEU A 36 12.84 19.08 18.57
C LEU A 36 12.67 19.54 17.11
N ARG A 37 11.49 20.04 16.74
CA ARG A 37 11.09 20.30 15.34
C ARG A 37 12.06 21.24 14.59
N ASP A 38 12.59 22.26 15.27
CA ASP A 38 13.45 23.25 14.62
C ASP A 38 14.90 22.78 14.47
N THR A 39 15.29 21.76 15.22
CA THR A 39 16.69 21.26 15.26
C THR A 39 16.90 20.05 14.37
N LEU A 40 15.86 19.28 14.08
CA LEU A 40 15.96 18.04 13.33
C LEU A 40 15.50 18.20 11.88
N ARG A 41 16.17 17.50 10.99
CA ARG A 41 15.86 17.46 9.55
C ARG A 41 15.63 16.03 9.10
N ASP A 42 14.78 15.86 8.09
CA ASP A 42 14.55 14.58 7.43
C ASP A 42 15.69 14.23 6.47
N GLY A 43 15.56 13.10 5.76
CA GLY A 43 16.56 12.66 4.78
C GLY A 43 16.75 13.60 3.58
N ASN A 44 15.84 14.54 3.36
CA ASN A 44 15.91 15.57 2.30
C ASN A 44 16.43 16.92 2.83
N GLY A 45 16.74 17.03 4.13
CA GLY A 45 17.18 18.26 4.76
C GLY A 45 16.05 19.18 5.22
N GLU A 46 14.79 18.76 5.08
CA GLU A 46 13.61 19.52 5.49
C GLU A 46 13.23 19.26 6.95
N PRO A 47 12.62 20.24 7.66
CA PRO A 47 12.10 20.02 9.00
C PRO A 47 11.03 18.92 9.02
N TYR A 48 11.04 18.09 10.06
CA TYR A 48 9.95 17.13 10.26
C TYR A 48 8.62 17.87 10.48
N LYS A 49 7.57 17.44 9.79
CA LYS A 49 6.27 18.13 9.79
C LYS A 49 5.39 17.76 10.99
N ASN A 50 5.56 16.56 11.54
CA ASN A 50 4.82 16.11 12.72
C ASN A 50 5.61 15.04 13.49
N GLY A 51 5.18 14.77 14.74
CA GLY A 51 5.80 13.79 15.62
C GLY A 51 5.76 12.36 15.09
N ARG A 52 4.71 11.99 14.32
CA ARG A 52 4.57 10.67 13.69
C ARG A 52 5.67 10.43 12.65
N ASN A 53 5.91 11.42 11.77
CA ASN A 53 6.97 11.33 10.77
C ASN A 53 8.36 11.29 11.42
N LEU A 54 8.57 12.08 12.49
CA LEU A 54 9.82 12.04 13.25
C LEU A 54 10.01 10.68 13.93
N ALA A 55 8.99 10.10 14.57
CA ALA A 55 9.06 8.79 15.18
C ALA A 55 9.38 7.71 14.14
N ALA A 56 8.62 7.67 13.03
CA ALA A 56 8.83 6.72 11.95
C ALA A 56 10.22 6.83 11.30
N GLY A 57 10.73 8.06 11.13
CA GLY A 57 12.08 8.29 10.64
C GLY A 57 13.14 7.84 11.65
N SER A 58 12.88 8.05 12.94
CA SER A 58 13.83 7.74 14.01
C SER A 58 14.04 6.25 14.23
N VAL A 59 12.96 5.46 14.22
CA VAL A 59 13.04 3.99 14.41
C VAL A 59 13.69 3.26 13.24
N ARG A 60 13.89 3.94 12.11
CA ARG A 60 14.58 3.41 10.93
C ARG A 60 16.09 3.71 10.91
N LEU A 61 16.57 4.51 11.84
CA LEU A 61 17.99 4.85 11.91
C LEU A 61 18.81 3.64 12.38
N LEU A 62 20.00 3.47 11.81
CA LEU A 62 20.95 2.43 12.22
C LEU A 62 21.52 2.71 13.62
N ASP A 63 21.62 3.99 13.99
CA ASP A 63 22.07 4.41 15.33
C ASP A 63 20.87 4.47 16.29
N CYS A 64 20.83 3.52 17.20
CA CYS A 64 19.81 3.50 18.25
C CYS A 64 19.93 4.64 19.27
N GLY A 65 21.11 5.26 19.43
CA GLY A 65 21.30 6.46 20.26
C GLY A 65 20.45 7.63 19.80
N ALA A 66 20.33 7.80 18.48
CA ALA A 66 19.50 8.85 17.90
C ALA A 66 18.01 8.74 18.28
N CYS A 67 17.50 7.56 18.50
CA CYS A 67 16.13 7.37 18.98
C CYS A 67 15.92 7.91 20.40
N LYS A 68 16.92 7.73 21.27
CA LYS A 68 16.90 8.27 22.63
C LYS A 68 16.96 9.79 22.61
N ASP A 69 17.86 10.37 21.80
CA ASP A 69 18.02 11.81 21.70
C ASP A 69 16.78 12.48 21.10
N ARG A 70 16.06 11.77 20.22
CA ARG A 70 14.78 12.19 19.65
C ARG A 70 13.57 11.86 20.52
N ARG A 71 13.80 11.37 21.75
CA ARG A 71 12.78 11.09 22.78
C ARG A 71 11.66 10.14 22.28
N VAL A 72 12.01 9.19 21.43
CA VAL A 72 11.03 8.16 20.98
C VAL A 72 10.59 7.34 22.17
N THR A 73 9.28 7.26 22.39
CA THR A 73 8.64 6.49 23.45
C THR A 73 7.96 5.26 22.82
N PHE A 74 8.20 4.09 23.37
CA PHE A 74 7.45 2.86 23.02
C PHE A 74 6.41 2.59 24.12
N MET A 75 5.17 2.30 23.72
CA MET A 75 4.09 1.98 24.64
C MET A 75 3.45 0.65 24.21
N ALA A 76 3.53 -0.35 25.09
CA ALA A 76 3.00 -1.67 24.82
C ALA A 76 1.48 -1.72 25.05
N PHE A 77 0.76 -2.38 24.16
CA PHE A 77 -0.69 -2.58 24.26
C PHE A 77 -1.12 -4.04 24.22
N ASN A 78 -0.21 -4.97 23.87
CA ASN A 78 -0.57 -6.39 23.89
C ASN A 78 0.68 -7.27 24.13
N VAL A 79 0.46 -8.45 24.70
CA VAL A 79 1.45 -9.53 24.83
C VAL A 79 0.96 -10.70 24.02
N LEU A 80 1.66 -11.01 22.93
CA LEU A 80 1.29 -12.09 22.01
C LEU A 80 1.77 -13.46 22.50
N GLU A 81 2.99 -13.52 23.04
CA GLU A 81 3.62 -14.72 23.57
C GLU A 81 4.30 -14.38 24.91
N GLY A 82 4.31 -15.31 25.82
CA GLY A 82 4.79 -15.14 27.20
C GLY A 82 3.67 -14.84 28.18
N PHE A 83 3.91 -15.19 29.44
CA PHE A 83 2.96 -15.05 30.55
C PHE A 83 1.66 -15.82 30.31
N GLU A 84 1.75 -17.03 29.74
CA GLU A 84 0.61 -17.91 29.45
C GLU A 84 -0.14 -18.33 30.71
N GLU A 85 0.50 -18.29 31.86
CA GLU A 85 -0.09 -18.53 33.17
C GLU A 85 -1.18 -17.50 33.56
N TYR A 86 -1.16 -16.32 32.91
CA TYR A 86 -2.20 -15.32 33.11
C TYR A 86 -3.29 -15.43 32.05
N PRO A 87 -4.53 -15.77 32.42
CA PRO A 87 -5.64 -15.94 31.50
C PRO A 87 -6.14 -14.60 30.91
N TRP A 88 -5.89 -13.48 31.60
CA TRP A 88 -6.41 -12.17 31.21
C TRP A 88 -5.32 -11.30 30.58
N LYS A 89 -5.64 -10.65 29.43
CA LYS A 89 -4.72 -9.71 28.78
C LYS A 89 -4.27 -8.59 29.71
N SER A 90 -5.16 -8.08 30.55
CA SER A 90 -4.85 -7.05 31.54
C SER A 90 -3.79 -7.49 32.57
N GLN A 91 -3.77 -8.79 32.92
CA GLN A 91 -2.74 -9.33 33.80
C GLN A 91 -1.38 -9.42 33.08
N ARG A 92 -1.37 -9.87 31.84
CA ARG A 92 -0.16 -9.91 31.01
C ARG A 92 0.45 -8.53 30.81
N LEU A 93 -0.39 -7.49 30.55
CA LEU A 93 0.08 -6.11 30.48
C LEU A 93 0.71 -5.63 31.79
N ARG A 94 0.10 -5.95 32.94
CA ARG A 94 0.71 -5.64 34.25
C ARG A 94 2.02 -6.38 34.49
N ALA A 95 2.15 -7.60 34.01
CA ALA A 95 3.39 -8.35 34.13
C ALA A 95 4.54 -7.70 33.38
N ILE A 96 4.30 -7.24 32.13
CA ILE A 96 5.33 -6.51 31.37
C ILE A 96 5.59 -5.10 31.92
N GLU A 97 4.60 -4.46 32.53
CA GLU A 97 4.79 -3.20 33.24
C GLU A 97 5.77 -3.35 34.43
N GLN A 98 5.67 -4.46 35.18
CA GLN A 98 6.60 -4.80 36.27
C GLN A 98 8.02 -5.04 35.76
N LEU A 99 8.18 -5.48 34.50
CA LEU A 99 9.48 -5.55 33.83
C LEU A 99 9.97 -4.18 33.34
N GLY A 100 9.16 -3.12 33.53
CA GLY A 100 9.49 -1.75 33.21
C GLY A 100 9.10 -1.32 31.80
N PHE A 101 8.28 -2.05 31.06
CA PHE A 101 7.70 -1.58 29.81
C PHE A 101 6.63 -0.53 30.11
N PRO A 102 6.66 0.64 29.46
CA PRO A 102 5.49 1.52 29.42
C PRO A 102 4.32 0.81 28.75
N ILE A 103 3.16 0.81 29.39
CA ILE A 103 1.94 0.19 28.85
C ILE A 103 0.87 1.22 28.55
N CYS A 104 0.04 0.97 27.55
CA CYS A 104 -1.15 1.76 27.30
C CYS A 104 -2.10 1.72 28.50
N LYS A 105 -2.63 2.90 28.86
CA LYS A 105 -3.70 2.97 29.86
C LYS A 105 -4.91 2.19 29.37
N TYR A 106 -5.47 1.34 30.22
CA TYR A 106 -6.66 0.57 29.93
C TYR A 106 -7.66 0.59 31.07
N LEU A 107 -8.90 0.31 30.74
CA LEU A 107 -9.97 0.01 31.68
C LEU A 107 -10.41 -1.44 31.44
N ALA A 108 -10.69 -2.16 32.48
CA ALA A 108 -11.14 -3.57 32.39
C ALA A 108 -12.45 -3.76 33.18
N SER A 109 -13.42 -4.43 32.56
CA SER A 109 -14.67 -4.83 33.19
C SER A 109 -14.82 -6.35 33.12
N LYS A 110 -15.46 -6.93 34.15
CA LYS A 110 -15.90 -8.33 34.17
C LYS A 110 -17.33 -8.51 33.66
N GLN A 111 -18.04 -7.41 33.47
CA GLN A 111 -19.43 -7.39 33.00
C GLN A 111 -19.49 -6.90 31.55
N ALA A 112 -20.61 -7.21 30.88
CA ALA A 112 -20.90 -6.63 29.58
C ALA A 112 -20.99 -5.10 29.73
N LEU A 113 -20.33 -4.40 28.80
CA LEU A 113 -20.33 -2.93 28.78
C LEU A 113 -21.62 -2.42 28.16
N THR A 114 -22.26 -1.48 28.84
CA THR A 114 -23.35 -0.69 28.25
C THR A 114 -22.79 0.46 27.40
N GLN A 115 -23.63 1.09 26.59
CA GLN A 115 -23.23 2.28 25.84
C GLN A 115 -22.74 3.40 26.77
N PHE A 116 -23.40 3.56 27.91
CA PHE A 116 -23.00 4.56 28.91
C PHE A 116 -21.61 4.29 29.48
N ASP A 117 -21.28 3.02 29.77
CA ASP A 117 -19.95 2.63 30.24
C ASP A 117 -18.88 2.88 29.18
N MET A 118 -19.20 2.61 27.91
CA MET A 118 -18.33 2.85 26.78
C MET A 118 -18.03 4.35 26.66
N ASP A 119 -19.05 5.20 26.64
CA ASP A 119 -18.91 6.66 26.52
C ASP A 119 -18.10 7.24 27.69
N ALA A 120 -18.34 6.76 28.91
CA ALA A 120 -17.59 7.16 30.10
C ALA A 120 -16.12 6.72 30.00
N GLY A 121 -15.88 5.50 29.58
CA GLY A 121 -14.52 4.95 29.37
C GLY A 121 -13.74 5.74 28.30
N ILE A 122 -14.37 6.03 27.19
CA ILE A 122 -13.77 6.82 26.08
C ILE A 122 -13.37 8.21 26.59
N ARG A 123 -14.28 8.92 27.28
CA ARG A 123 -13.99 10.24 27.86
C ARG A 123 -12.84 10.18 28.87
N HIS A 124 -12.81 9.15 29.72
CA HIS A 124 -11.75 9.00 30.72
C HIS A 124 -10.38 8.78 30.06
N LEU A 125 -10.29 7.84 29.10
CA LEU A 125 -9.03 7.54 28.42
C LEU A 125 -8.53 8.70 27.56
N ARG A 126 -9.45 9.43 26.89
CA ARG A 126 -9.11 10.63 26.12
C ARG A 126 -8.53 11.73 27.00
N LYS A 127 -9.16 11.98 28.17
CA LYS A 127 -8.65 12.93 29.15
C LYS A 127 -7.29 12.52 29.68
N TYR A 128 -7.11 11.25 30.03
CA TYR A 128 -5.81 10.72 30.47
C TYR A 128 -4.72 10.92 29.42
N ALA A 129 -5.01 10.66 28.16
CA ALA A 129 -4.06 10.86 27.07
C ALA A 129 -3.65 12.32 26.92
N GLN A 130 -4.60 13.24 27.00
CA GLN A 130 -4.33 14.71 26.97
C GLN A 130 -3.47 15.16 28.14
N GLU A 131 -3.80 14.73 29.37
CA GLU A 131 -3.07 15.09 30.59
C GLU A 131 -1.63 14.52 30.61
N ASN A 132 -1.37 13.44 29.89
CA ASN A 132 -0.07 12.78 29.81
C ASN A 132 0.67 13.02 28.48
N ASP A 133 0.17 13.92 27.67
CA ASP A 133 0.76 14.30 26.37
C ASP A 133 0.99 13.08 25.45
N ILE A 134 -0.01 12.20 25.37
CA ILE A 134 0.01 10.98 24.55
C ILE A 134 -0.87 11.22 23.32
N PRO A 135 -0.31 11.17 22.10
CA PRO A 135 -1.10 11.30 20.88
C PRO A 135 -1.95 10.01 20.67
N ILE A 136 -3.26 10.18 20.57
CA ILE A 136 -4.18 9.06 20.26
C ILE A 136 -5.16 9.47 19.16
N ASP A 137 -5.48 8.55 18.25
CA ASP A 137 -6.44 8.70 17.16
C ASP A 137 -7.73 7.89 17.38
N GLY A 138 -7.78 7.12 18.46
CA GLY A 138 -8.91 6.28 18.80
C GLY A 138 -8.67 5.42 20.04
N ILE A 139 -9.62 4.56 20.32
CA ILE A 139 -9.60 3.62 21.45
C ILE A 139 -10.00 2.25 20.92
N VAL A 140 -9.31 1.22 21.41
CA VAL A 140 -9.60 -0.16 21.04
C VAL A 140 -10.26 -0.87 22.21
N VAL A 141 -11.41 -1.47 21.96
CA VAL A 141 -12.14 -2.30 22.92
C VAL A 141 -11.95 -3.77 22.54
N THR A 142 -11.36 -4.56 23.43
CA THR A 142 -11.07 -5.97 23.16
C THR A 142 -11.58 -6.86 24.27
N TYR A 143 -11.79 -8.14 23.97
CA TYR A 143 -12.02 -9.13 25.01
C TYR A 143 -10.76 -9.27 25.88
N ASN A 144 -10.96 -9.28 27.19
CA ASN A 144 -9.88 -9.41 28.16
C ASN A 144 -9.40 -10.86 28.31
N ASP A 145 -10.29 -11.84 28.09
CA ASP A 145 -9.93 -13.27 28.09
C ASP A 145 -9.04 -13.60 26.89
N ALA A 146 -7.80 -14.00 27.14
CA ALA A 146 -6.80 -14.23 26.11
C ALA A 146 -7.09 -15.50 25.27
N ALA A 147 -7.72 -16.52 25.86
CA ALA A 147 -8.08 -17.76 25.15
C ALA A 147 -9.28 -17.49 24.21
N TYR A 148 -10.30 -16.81 24.73
CA TYR A 148 -11.45 -16.40 23.94
C TYR A 148 -11.04 -15.46 22.79
N ALA A 149 -10.20 -14.46 23.08
CA ALA A 149 -9.68 -13.56 22.06
C ALA A 149 -8.99 -14.29 20.89
N ARG A 150 -8.19 -15.32 21.20
CA ARG A 150 -7.57 -16.18 20.17
C ARG A 150 -8.61 -16.99 19.38
N SER A 151 -9.67 -17.48 20.04
CA SER A 151 -10.73 -18.26 19.39
C SER A 151 -11.56 -17.47 18.39
N CYS A 152 -11.63 -16.12 18.54
CA CYS A 152 -12.30 -15.23 17.58
C CYS A 152 -11.63 -15.19 16.20
N GLY A 153 -10.42 -15.76 16.07
CA GLY A 153 -9.65 -15.78 14.83
C GLY A 153 -8.87 -14.48 14.58
N ARG A 154 -8.17 -14.43 13.46
CA ARG A 154 -7.33 -13.27 13.04
C ARG A 154 -7.76 -12.73 11.69
N THR A 155 -7.61 -11.44 11.53
CA THR A 155 -7.48 -10.78 10.21
C THR A 155 -6.01 -10.70 9.84
N GLY A 156 -5.66 -10.01 8.75
CA GLY A 156 -4.28 -9.81 8.31
C GLY A 156 -3.31 -9.38 9.42
N HIS A 157 -3.70 -8.43 10.23
CA HIS A 157 -2.81 -7.80 11.21
C HIS A 157 -3.32 -7.86 12.65
N HIS A 158 -4.60 -8.15 12.88
CA HIS A 158 -5.23 -8.07 14.19
C HIS A 158 -6.10 -9.29 14.49
N TYR A 159 -6.25 -9.62 15.77
CA TYR A 159 -7.27 -10.57 16.20
C TYR A 159 -8.67 -9.95 15.96
N LYS A 160 -9.65 -10.79 15.66
CA LYS A 160 -11.08 -10.40 15.56
C LYS A 160 -11.72 -10.30 16.94
N ASP A 161 -10.97 -9.93 17.94
CA ASP A 161 -11.27 -9.95 19.36
C ASP A 161 -11.72 -8.59 19.89
N GLY A 162 -11.94 -7.62 19.01
CA GLY A 162 -12.32 -6.29 19.43
C GLY A 162 -12.74 -5.37 18.30
N LEU A 163 -13.10 -4.17 18.69
CA LEU A 163 -13.52 -3.08 17.82
C LEU A 163 -12.65 -1.86 18.10
N ALA A 164 -12.23 -1.18 17.05
CA ALA A 164 -11.58 0.12 17.15
C ALA A 164 -12.64 1.22 17.03
N PHE A 165 -12.70 2.07 18.04
CA PHE A 165 -13.45 3.32 18.00
C PHE A 165 -12.47 4.42 17.59
N LYS A 166 -12.61 4.92 16.38
CA LYS A 166 -11.83 6.06 15.89
C LYS A 166 -12.52 7.36 16.27
N PHE A 167 -11.73 8.35 16.70
CA PHE A 167 -12.26 9.70 16.84
C PHE A 167 -12.57 10.26 15.45
N GLU A 168 -13.50 11.18 15.39
CA GLU A 168 -13.72 11.95 14.18
C GLU A 168 -12.45 12.77 13.89
N ASP A 169 -11.98 12.68 12.65
CA ASP A 169 -10.86 13.50 12.20
C ASP A 169 -11.28 14.97 12.22
N ASP A 170 -10.40 15.86 12.64
CA ASP A 170 -10.66 17.29 12.57
C ASP A 170 -10.89 17.71 11.12
N THR A 171 -11.95 18.48 10.89
CA THR A 171 -12.30 18.99 9.57
C THR A 171 -11.99 20.47 9.45
N TYR A 172 -11.52 20.88 8.29
CA TYR A 172 -11.09 22.23 7.97
C TYR A 172 -11.88 22.76 6.79
N GLU A 173 -12.40 23.97 6.90
CA GLU A 173 -13.11 24.60 5.80
C GLU A 173 -12.14 25.23 4.81
N THR A 174 -12.41 25.03 3.53
CA THR A 174 -11.62 25.61 2.42
C THR A 174 -12.50 25.78 1.19
N VAL A 175 -11.97 26.40 0.13
CA VAL A 175 -12.68 26.63 -1.12
C VAL A 175 -12.11 25.75 -2.22
N LEU A 176 -12.97 24.95 -2.85
CA LEU A 176 -12.62 24.15 -4.02
C LEU A 176 -12.34 25.06 -5.22
N ARG A 177 -11.11 25.13 -5.70
CA ARG A 177 -10.69 26.01 -6.80
C ARG A 177 -10.91 25.38 -8.14
N SER A 178 -10.55 24.11 -8.29
CA SER A 178 -10.73 23.36 -9.52
C SER A 178 -10.74 21.86 -9.25
N ILE A 179 -11.16 21.09 -10.25
CA ILE A 179 -11.04 19.64 -10.27
C ILE A 179 -10.11 19.30 -11.44
N GLU A 180 -8.97 18.71 -11.14
CA GLU A 180 -8.06 18.19 -12.16
C GLU A 180 -8.49 16.78 -12.55
N TRP A 181 -8.49 16.52 -13.86
CA TRP A 181 -8.90 15.27 -14.46
C TRP A 181 -7.75 14.66 -15.25
N THR A 182 -7.22 13.53 -14.79
CA THR A 182 -6.05 12.91 -15.42
C THR A 182 -6.36 11.47 -15.83
N PRO A 183 -6.20 11.10 -17.11
CA PRO A 183 -6.35 9.73 -17.55
C PRO A 183 -5.30 8.81 -16.95
N SER A 184 -5.75 7.67 -16.44
CA SER A 184 -4.90 6.55 -16.04
C SER A 184 -4.47 5.72 -17.26
N ARG A 185 -3.61 4.74 -17.07
CA ARG A 185 -3.21 3.79 -18.12
C ARG A 185 -4.39 3.00 -18.71
N THR A 186 -5.41 2.70 -17.89
CA THR A 186 -6.61 1.98 -18.32
C THR A 186 -7.62 2.87 -19.04
N GLY A 187 -7.39 4.19 -19.06
CA GLY A 187 -8.31 5.18 -19.62
C GLY A 187 -9.26 5.78 -18.60
N GLU A 188 -9.40 5.25 -17.40
CA GLU A 188 -10.16 5.89 -16.33
C GLU A 188 -9.57 7.26 -16.00
N ILE A 189 -10.41 8.28 -16.00
CA ILE A 189 -10.01 9.66 -15.71
C ILE A 189 -10.25 9.92 -14.22
N ALA A 190 -9.15 9.97 -13.47
CA ALA A 190 -9.17 10.17 -12.02
C ALA A 190 -9.33 11.65 -11.69
N PRO A 191 -10.37 12.04 -10.91
CA PRO A 191 -10.55 13.41 -10.45
C PRO A 191 -9.76 13.69 -9.17
N VAL A 192 -9.15 14.88 -9.12
CA VAL A 192 -8.42 15.39 -7.95
C VAL A 192 -8.92 16.80 -7.63
N ALA A 193 -9.40 17.02 -6.41
CA ALA A 193 -9.75 18.34 -5.92
C ALA A 193 -8.50 19.19 -5.71
N ILE A 194 -8.53 20.42 -6.20
CA ILE A 194 -7.55 21.48 -5.90
C ILE A 194 -8.29 22.56 -5.10
N PHE A 195 -7.83 22.85 -3.90
CA PHE A 195 -8.47 23.79 -3.00
C PHE A 195 -7.44 24.73 -2.35
N ASP A 196 -7.92 25.79 -1.72
CA ASP A 196 -7.03 26.70 -0.98
C ASP A 196 -6.30 25.92 0.09
N THR A 197 -5.00 26.16 0.22
CA THR A 197 -4.15 25.44 1.15
C THR A 197 -4.64 25.60 2.58
N VAL A 198 -4.83 24.49 3.25
CA VAL A 198 -5.13 24.42 4.70
C VAL A 198 -3.98 23.70 5.41
N GLU A 199 -3.68 24.12 6.61
CA GLU A 199 -2.71 23.44 7.45
C GLU A 199 -3.41 22.39 8.30
N ILE A 200 -3.05 21.12 8.10
CA ILE A 200 -3.60 19.99 8.84
C ILE A 200 -2.42 19.20 9.43
N ASP A 201 -2.34 19.09 10.75
CA ASP A 201 -1.27 18.42 11.47
C ASP A 201 0.14 18.89 11.04
N GLY A 202 0.32 20.20 10.92
CA GLY A 202 1.59 20.82 10.49
C GLY A 202 1.95 20.58 9.02
N CYS A 203 1.01 20.07 8.20
CA CYS A 203 1.22 19.88 6.78
C CYS A 203 0.30 20.79 5.96
N ALA A 204 0.87 21.49 4.99
CA ALA A 204 0.11 22.24 4.00
C ALA A 204 -0.58 21.26 3.01
N VAL A 205 -1.90 21.26 2.99
CA VAL A 205 -2.73 20.39 2.16
C VAL A 205 -3.56 21.24 1.21
N SER A 206 -3.46 20.98 -0.08
CA SER A 206 -4.20 21.70 -1.14
C SER A 206 -4.82 20.77 -2.19
N ARG A 207 -4.66 19.45 -2.01
CA ARG A 207 -5.13 18.45 -2.99
C ARG A 207 -5.70 17.25 -2.27
N ALA A 208 -6.81 16.70 -2.81
CA ALA A 208 -7.41 15.45 -2.34
C ALA A 208 -7.97 14.64 -3.51
N SER A 209 -7.85 13.32 -3.46
CA SER A 209 -8.51 12.46 -4.45
C SER A 209 -10.03 12.54 -4.29
N LEU A 210 -10.73 12.65 -5.42
CA LEU A 210 -12.20 12.55 -5.48
C LEU A 210 -12.66 11.16 -5.97
N HIS A 211 -11.75 10.20 -5.98
CA HIS A 211 -11.98 8.79 -6.29
C HIS A 211 -12.56 8.55 -7.70
N ASN A 212 -13.82 8.92 -7.93
CA ASN A 212 -14.55 8.70 -9.17
C ASN A 212 -15.68 9.73 -9.36
N LEU A 213 -16.40 9.63 -10.48
CA LEU A 213 -17.49 10.55 -10.79
C LEU A 213 -18.63 10.49 -9.77
N SER A 214 -19.01 9.29 -9.31
CA SER A 214 -20.08 9.15 -8.30
C SER A 214 -19.78 9.90 -7.00
N PHE A 215 -18.51 9.98 -6.60
CA PHE A 215 -18.13 10.74 -5.40
C PHE A 215 -18.38 12.23 -5.56
N ILE A 216 -18.07 12.78 -6.74
CA ILE A 216 -18.32 14.18 -7.07
C ILE A 216 -19.83 14.47 -7.11
N GLU A 217 -20.60 13.58 -7.74
CA GLU A 217 -22.05 13.70 -7.87
C GLU A 217 -22.77 13.61 -6.51
N ASN A 218 -22.33 12.67 -5.64
CA ASN A 218 -22.92 12.51 -4.31
C ASN A 218 -22.68 13.71 -3.39
N LEU A 219 -21.53 14.36 -3.52
CA LEU A 219 -21.19 15.57 -2.77
C LEU A 219 -21.58 16.86 -3.53
N GLU A 220 -22.06 16.75 -4.77
CA GLU A 220 -22.44 17.90 -5.61
C GLU A 220 -21.32 18.93 -5.72
N LEU A 221 -20.07 18.45 -5.91
CA LEU A 221 -18.87 19.30 -5.89
C LEU A 221 -18.75 20.14 -7.16
N ALA A 222 -18.56 21.45 -7.00
CA ALA A 222 -18.29 22.38 -8.08
C ALA A 222 -17.19 23.38 -7.70
N PRO A 223 -16.37 23.84 -8.65
CA PRO A 223 -15.42 24.91 -8.40
C PRO A 223 -16.09 26.14 -7.81
N GLY A 224 -15.50 26.69 -6.75
CA GLY A 224 -16.02 27.83 -5.99
C GLY A 224 -16.80 27.44 -4.74
N CYS A 225 -17.24 26.20 -4.55
CA CYS A 225 -17.95 25.79 -3.34
C CYS A 225 -16.99 25.70 -2.13
N ARG A 226 -17.54 25.99 -0.94
CA ARG A 226 -16.86 25.74 0.33
C ARG A 226 -16.99 24.25 0.65
N ILE A 227 -15.87 23.65 1.03
CA ILE A 227 -15.78 22.23 1.37
C ILE A 227 -15.12 22.04 2.74
N LYS A 228 -15.48 20.96 3.41
CA LYS A 228 -14.70 20.47 4.55
C LYS A 228 -13.75 19.39 4.10
N VAL A 229 -12.52 19.52 4.53
CA VAL A 229 -11.45 18.55 4.25
C VAL A 229 -10.86 18.02 5.55
N SER A 230 -10.42 16.78 5.54
CA SER A 230 -9.73 16.11 6.64
C SER A 230 -8.50 15.36 6.15
N LYS A 231 -7.73 14.81 7.08
CA LYS A 231 -6.72 13.77 6.78
C LYS A 231 -7.14 12.45 7.39
N ARG A 232 -7.76 11.59 6.61
CA ARG A 232 -8.12 10.25 7.07
C ARG A 232 -6.87 9.46 7.49
N ASN A 233 -6.96 8.85 8.66
CA ASN A 233 -5.83 8.17 9.30
C ASN A 233 -4.59 9.07 9.46
N GLN A 234 -4.77 10.39 9.59
CA GLN A 234 -3.69 11.41 9.70
C GLN A 234 -2.71 11.44 8.50
N ILE A 235 -3.05 10.80 7.39
CA ILE A 235 -2.17 10.67 6.21
C ILE A 235 -2.84 11.17 4.93
N ILE A 236 -4.06 10.69 4.62
CA ILE A 236 -4.68 10.83 3.30
C ILE A 236 -5.67 11.98 3.30
N PRO A 237 -5.42 13.07 2.53
CA PRO A 237 -6.39 14.14 2.37
C PRO A 237 -7.70 13.62 1.77
N HIS A 238 -8.81 14.05 2.35
CA HIS A 238 -10.15 13.65 1.92
C HIS A 238 -11.11 14.83 1.97
N VAL A 239 -12.04 14.89 1.02
CA VAL A 239 -13.16 15.84 1.03
C VAL A 239 -14.33 15.18 1.75
N GLU A 240 -14.74 15.73 2.89
CA GLU A 240 -15.78 15.13 3.74
C GLU A 240 -17.17 15.65 3.37
N GLU A 241 -17.30 16.95 3.09
CA GLU A 241 -18.59 17.59 2.90
C GLU A 241 -18.47 18.78 1.94
N ASN A 242 -19.54 19.05 1.20
CA ASN A 242 -19.76 20.28 0.46
C ASN A 242 -20.77 21.14 1.23
N LEU A 243 -20.39 22.37 1.56
CA LEU A 243 -21.21 23.32 2.30
C LEU A 243 -22.13 24.15 1.41
N ASP A 244 -21.87 24.19 0.10
CA ASP A 244 -22.57 25.03 -0.88
C ASP A 244 -23.10 24.17 -2.05
N ARG A 245 -24.02 23.26 -1.78
CA ARG A 245 -24.50 22.24 -2.74
C ARG A 245 -25.28 22.82 -3.94
N ASP A 246 -25.83 24.02 -3.81
CA ASP A 246 -26.69 24.64 -4.83
C ASP A 246 -25.95 25.05 -6.13
N CYS A 247 -24.61 24.94 -6.14
CA CYS A 247 -23.76 25.37 -7.27
C CYS A 247 -23.43 24.24 -8.26
N TYR A 248 -23.83 22.99 -8.00
CA TYR A 248 -23.47 21.87 -8.85
C TYR A 248 -24.25 21.86 -10.16
N ALA A 249 -23.52 21.82 -11.26
CA ALA A 249 -24.06 21.56 -12.58
C ALA A 249 -23.10 20.59 -13.30
N ARG A 250 -23.54 19.36 -13.53
CA ARG A 250 -22.73 18.27 -14.09
C ARG A 250 -22.01 18.67 -15.35
N GLU A 251 -22.68 19.37 -16.25
CA GLU A 251 -22.16 19.78 -17.56
C GLU A 251 -21.00 20.79 -17.44
N LYS A 252 -20.92 21.48 -16.31
CA LYS A 252 -19.86 22.45 -16.02
C LYS A 252 -18.66 21.81 -15.29
N VAL A 253 -18.90 20.71 -14.61
CA VAL A 253 -17.90 20.05 -13.74
C VAL A 253 -17.24 18.88 -14.45
N VAL A 254 -18.02 18.06 -15.16
CA VAL A 254 -17.54 16.84 -15.79
C VAL A 254 -17.08 17.15 -17.23
N PRO A 255 -15.81 16.89 -17.57
CA PRO A 255 -15.33 17.21 -18.91
C PRO A 255 -15.94 16.26 -19.95
N ALA A 256 -16.65 16.83 -20.94
CA ALA A 256 -17.17 16.08 -22.08
C ALA A 256 -16.08 15.57 -23.03
N ARG A 257 -14.87 16.11 -22.90
CA ARG A 257 -13.70 15.72 -23.68
C ARG A 257 -12.51 15.46 -22.76
N CYS A 258 -11.69 14.49 -23.13
CA CYS A 258 -10.46 14.18 -22.39
C CYS A 258 -9.56 15.43 -22.33
N PRO A 259 -9.14 15.88 -21.14
CA PRO A 259 -8.30 17.05 -21.00
C PRO A 259 -6.93 16.94 -21.70
N CYS A 260 -6.47 15.71 -21.93
CA CYS A 260 -5.15 15.47 -22.52
C CYS A 260 -5.18 15.32 -24.05
N CYS A 261 -6.15 14.58 -24.61
CA CYS A 261 -6.17 14.31 -26.05
C CYS A 261 -7.36 14.92 -26.79
N GLY A 262 -8.30 15.60 -26.10
CA GLY A 262 -9.46 16.25 -26.71
C GLY A 262 -10.56 15.32 -27.25
N GLN A 263 -10.36 14.00 -27.21
CA GLN A 263 -11.40 13.05 -27.67
C GLN A 263 -12.57 12.99 -26.68
N PRO A 264 -13.79 12.65 -27.17
CA PRO A 264 -14.95 12.52 -26.29
C PRO A 264 -14.69 11.54 -25.12
N THR A 265 -15.18 11.92 -23.94
CA THR A 265 -15.17 11.03 -22.77
C THR A 265 -16.42 10.18 -22.70
N ARG A 266 -16.34 9.03 -22.02
CA ARG A 266 -17.48 8.15 -21.75
C ARG A 266 -17.62 7.88 -20.27
N ILE A 267 -18.84 7.67 -19.83
CA ILE A 267 -19.15 7.27 -18.45
C ILE A 267 -19.41 5.79 -18.45
N HIS A 268 -18.61 5.08 -17.65
CA HIS A 268 -18.83 3.67 -17.37
C HIS A 268 -19.43 3.51 -15.98
N THR A 269 -20.46 2.69 -15.87
CA THR A 269 -21.11 2.36 -14.60
C THR A 269 -20.81 0.92 -14.22
N THR A 270 -20.41 0.72 -12.97
CA THR A 270 -20.19 -0.62 -12.40
C THR A 270 -21.18 -0.83 -11.26
N LYS A 271 -21.84 -1.98 -11.26
CA LYS A 271 -22.76 -2.39 -10.20
C LYS A 271 -22.06 -3.40 -9.30
N ASN A 272 -21.98 -3.12 -8.03
CA ASN A 272 -21.43 -4.01 -7.01
C ASN A 272 -22.47 -4.21 -5.91
N THR A 273 -22.60 -5.42 -5.41
CA THR A 273 -23.44 -5.70 -4.24
C THR A 273 -22.56 -5.66 -2.99
N VAL A 274 -22.82 -4.70 -2.12
CA VAL A 274 -22.13 -4.56 -0.83
C VAL A 274 -23.17 -4.67 0.28
N ASN A 275 -23.00 -5.63 1.17
CA ASN A 275 -23.95 -5.92 2.29
C ASN A 275 -25.40 -6.16 1.85
N GLY A 276 -25.62 -6.70 0.64
CA GLY A 276 -26.96 -6.97 0.10
C GLY A 276 -27.59 -5.78 -0.62
N GLU A 277 -26.95 -4.61 -0.66
CA GLU A 277 -27.39 -3.44 -1.40
C GLU A 277 -26.63 -3.28 -2.72
N GLU A 278 -27.34 -2.96 -3.79
CA GLU A 278 -26.77 -2.68 -5.11
C GLU A 278 -26.16 -1.27 -5.12
N LYS A 279 -24.84 -1.18 -5.14
CA LYS A 279 -24.11 0.09 -5.25
C LYS A 279 -23.67 0.32 -6.69
N VAL A 280 -24.16 1.38 -7.30
CA VAL A 280 -23.75 1.83 -8.64
C VAL A 280 -22.63 2.84 -8.51
N THR A 281 -21.51 2.59 -9.17
CA THR A 281 -20.37 3.52 -9.23
C THR A 281 -20.15 3.94 -10.67
N ALA A 282 -20.13 5.24 -10.92
CA ALA A 282 -19.82 5.85 -12.21
C ALA A 282 -18.38 6.37 -12.23
N ALA A 283 -17.67 6.10 -13.31
CA ALA A 283 -16.33 6.62 -13.57
C ALA A 283 -16.26 7.16 -15.00
N LEU A 284 -15.43 8.19 -15.19
CA LEU A 284 -15.23 8.83 -16.49
C LEU A 284 -14.05 8.16 -17.19
N PHE A 285 -14.17 7.93 -18.50
CA PHE A 285 -13.15 7.24 -19.30
C PHE A 285 -12.78 8.02 -20.57
N CYS A 286 -11.50 7.93 -20.92
CA CYS A 286 -10.96 8.25 -22.23
C CYS A 286 -10.71 6.94 -22.98
N ASP A 287 -11.50 6.63 -23.98
CA ASP A 287 -11.36 5.38 -24.76
C ASP A 287 -10.25 5.47 -25.82
N ASN A 288 -9.66 6.66 -26.03
CA ASN A 288 -8.59 6.83 -27.01
C ASN A 288 -7.30 6.15 -26.56
N GLU A 289 -6.94 5.05 -27.20
CA GLU A 289 -5.69 4.33 -26.90
C GLU A 289 -4.43 5.11 -27.30
N GLN A 290 -4.56 6.06 -28.21
CA GLN A 290 -3.47 6.96 -28.64
C GLN A 290 -3.35 8.21 -27.76
N CYS A 291 -4.09 8.29 -26.64
CA CYS A 291 -3.92 9.37 -25.68
C CYS A 291 -2.51 9.35 -25.09
N GLU A 292 -1.77 10.45 -25.24
CA GLU A 292 -0.36 10.55 -24.82
C GLU A 292 -0.18 10.24 -23.34
N THR A 293 -1.09 10.72 -22.49
CA THR A 293 -1.02 10.43 -21.05
C THR A 293 -1.27 8.95 -20.76
N ARG A 294 -2.21 8.29 -21.44
CA ARG A 294 -2.41 6.84 -21.31
C ARG A 294 -1.17 6.09 -21.76
N LYS A 295 -0.58 6.49 -22.90
CA LYS A 295 0.66 5.90 -23.40
C LYS A 295 1.79 6.05 -22.40
N LEU A 296 2.02 7.25 -21.88
CA LEU A 296 3.03 7.49 -20.83
C LEU A 296 2.81 6.59 -19.60
N ARG A 297 1.57 6.51 -19.09
CA ARG A 297 1.23 5.66 -17.93
C ARG A 297 1.42 4.17 -18.21
N LYS A 298 1.19 3.69 -19.42
CA LYS A 298 1.50 2.32 -19.84
C LYS A 298 3.02 2.06 -19.78
N PHE A 299 3.84 2.98 -20.27
CA PHE A 299 5.31 2.88 -20.19
C PHE A 299 5.82 2.91 -18.74
N VAL A 300 5.26 3.79 -17.90
CA VAL A 300 5.58 3.85 -16.47
C VAL A 300 5.27 2.51 -15.79
N HIS A 301 4.11 1.93 -16.10
CA HIS A 301 3.76 0.62 -15.58
C HIS A 301 4.72 -0.48 -16.06
N PHE A 302 5.04 -0.49 -17.36
CA PHE A 302 5.96 -1.45 -17.96
C PHE A 302 7.36 -1.42 -17.30
N ALA A 303 7.87 -0.22 -17.01
CA ALA A 303 9.17 -0.03 -16.36
C ALA A 303 9.13 -0.25 -14.83
N SER A 304 7.95 -0.36 -14.22
CA SER A 304 7.79 -0.42 -12.76
C SER A 304 8.44 -1.66 -12.13
N PRO A 305 8.76 -1.62 -10.82
CA PRO A 305 9.37 -2.75 -10.10
C PRO A 305 8.55 -4.05 -10.15
N LYS A 306 7.22 -3.95 -10.27
CA LYS A 306 6.31 -5.12 -10.37
C LYS A 306 6.24 -5.72 -11.77
N ALA A 307 6.68 -4.97 -12.78
CA ALA A 307 6.77 -5.40 -14.17
C ALA A 307 8.23 -5.69 -14.53
N LEU A 308 8.83 -5.03 -15.51
CA LEU A 308 10.21 -5.34 -15.94
C LEU A 308 11.31 -4.72 -15.06
N ASN A 309 10.95 -3.91 -14.06
CA ASN A 309 11.88 -3.32 -13.08
C ASN A 309 13.07 -2.57 -13.72
N ILE A 310 12.78 -1.64 -14.63
CA ILE A 310 13.81 -0.86 -15.31
C ILE A 310 14.14 0.37 -14.46
N MET A 311 15.13 0.23 -13.59
CA MET A 311 15.55 1.30 -12.70
C MET A 311 16.11 2.49 -13.51
N GLY A 312 15.81 3.71 -13.06
CA GLY A 312 16.27 4.93 -13.72
C GLY A 312 15.36 5.41 -14.86
N LEU A 313 14.39 4.63 -15.29
CA LEU A 313 13.39 5.03 -16.29
C LEU A 313 12.16 5.64 -15.61
N SER A 314 12.32 6.83 -15.04
CA SER A 314 11.25 7.55 -14.34
C SER A 314 10.19 8.12 -15.31
N GLU A 315 9.03 8.50 -14.77
CA GLU A 315 7.94 9.11 -15.55
C GLU A 315 8.42 10.33 -16.35
N SER A 316 9.19 11.22 -15.71
CA SER A 316 9.72 12.43 -16.38
C SER A 316 10.71 12.11 -17.51
N ILE A 317 11.47 11.02 -17.40
CA ILE A 317 12.40 10.57 -18.45
C ILE A 317 11.61 9.95 -19.61
N LEU A 318 10.63 9.11 -19.30
CA LEU A 318 9.73 8.52 -20.29
C LEU A 318 8.98 9.59 -21.08
N GLU A 319 8.46 10.61 -20.41
CA GLU A 319 7.79 11.74 -21.04
C GLU A 319 8.72 12.46 -22.03
N LYS A 320 9.98 12.75 -21.64
CA LYS A 320 10.98 13.34 -22.51
C LYS A 320 11.26 12.46 -23.73
N PHE A 321 11.42 11.14 -23.55
CA PHE A 321 11.72 10.21 -24.64
C PHE A 321 10.54 10.02 -25.59
N ILE A 322 9.32 9.98 -25.08
CA ILE A 322 8.10 9.95 -25.89
C ILE A 322 7.97 11.26 -26.69
N GLY A 323 8.18 12.41 -26.05
CA GLY A 323 8.12 13.73 -26.70
C GLY A 323 9.17 13.93 -27.79
N LYS A 324 10.32 13.25 -27.69
CA LYS A 324 11.34 13.22 -28.76
C LYS A 324 11.03 12.20 -29.87
N GLY A 325 9.97 11.41 -29.73
CA GLY A 325 9.60 10.39 -30.71
C GLY A 325 10.51 9.14 -30.67
N TRP A 326 11.21 8.90 -29.58
CA TRP A 326 12.09 7.73 -29.43
C TRP A 326 11.35 6.48 -28.92
N LEU A 327 10.18 6.66 -28.29
CA LEU A 327 9.38 5.58 -27.73
C LEU A 327 7.98 5.58 -28.36
N HIS A 328 7.74 4.65 -29.26
CA HIS A 328 6.43 4.37 -29.87
C HIS A 328 5.82 3.09 -29.31
N SER A 329 6.67 2.09 -29.03
CA SER A 329 6.32 0.76 -28.50
C SER A 329 7.26 0.37 -27.37
N TYR A 330 6.91 -0.67 -26.63
CA TYR A 330 7.77 -1.19 -25.54
C TYR A 330 9.11 -1.69 -26.06
N MET A 331 9.16 -2.19 -27.30
CA MET A 331 10.38 -2.67 -27.94
C MET A 331 11.43 -1.58 -28.12
N ASP A 332 11.01 -0.32 -28.29
CA ASP A 332 11.91 0.80 -28.49
C ASP A 332 12.77 1.09 -27.24
N ILE A 333 12.30 0.70 -26.04
CA ILE A 333 13.10 0.80 -24.82
C ILE A 333 14.41 0.01 -24.96
N PHE A 334 14.35 -1.17 -25.58
CA PHE A 334 15.50 -2.04 -25.80
C PHE A 334 16.41 -1.60 -26.94
N ALA A 335 16.03 -0.55 -27.65
CA ALA A 335 16.78 0.05 -28.78
C ALA A 335 17.22 1.49 -28.50
N LEU A 336 17.14 1.96 -27.23
CA LEU A 336 17.51 3.32 -26.82
C LEU A 336 19.00 3.63 -27.00
N ASP A 337 19.87 2.63 -27.20
CA ASP A 337 21.28 2.80 -27.52
C ASP A 337 21.47 3.60 -28.81
N LYS A 338 20.53 3.56 -29.75
CA LYS A 338 20.53 4.38 -30.98
C LYS A 338 20.52 5.89 -30.69
N HIS A 339 19.99 6.29 -29.54
CA HIS A 339 19.86 7.68 -29.11
C HIS A 339 20.86 8.07 -28.02
N ARG A 340 21.84 7.21 -27.70
CA ARG A 340 22.82 7.42 -26.63
C ARG A 340 23.47 8.80 -26.68
N ALA A 341 23.94 9.22 -27.87
CA ALA A 341 24.63 10.48 -28.01
C ALA A 341 23.78 11.70 -27.63
N GLU A 342 22.48 11.63 -27.92
CA GLU A 342 21.53 12.67 -27.56
C GLU A 342 21.12 12.59 -26.09
N ILE A 343 20.92 11.38 -25.56
CA ILE A 343 20.51 11.17 -24.16
C ILE A 343 21.59 11.68 -23.21
N VAL A 344 22.86 11.39 -23.45
CA VAL A 344 23.98 11.84 -22.60
C VAL A 344 24.07 13.37 -22.51
N GLN A 345 23.63 14.08 -23.53
CA GLN A 345 23.65 15.55 -23.58
C GLN A 345 22.39 16.18 -22.97
N MET A 346 21.38 15.39 -22.57
CA MET A 346 20.17 15.93 -21.94
C MET A 346 20.48 16.47 -20.54
N GLU A 347 19.78 17.52 -20.16
CA GLU A 347 19.85 18.05 -18.79
C GLU A 347 19.47 16.97 -17.76
N GLY A 348 20.33 16.79 -16.77
CA GLY A 348 20.20 15.76 -15.73
C GLY A 348 20.72 14.37 -16.15
N PHE A 349 21.24 14.24 -17.38
CA PHE A 349 21.93 13.05 -17.86
C PHE A 349 23.44 13.32 -18.04
N GLY A 350 24.22 12.24 -17.96
CA GLY A 350 25.64 12.18 -18.31
C GLY A 350 25.98 10.73 -18.59
N GLU A 351 27.22 10.45 -18.95
CA GLU A 351 27.69 9.10 -19.28
C GLU A 351 27.35 8.06 -18.19
N LYS A 352 27.54 8.42 -16.90
CA LYS A 352 27.25 7.52 -15.78
C LYS A 352 25.75 7.24 -15.66
N SER A 353 24.90 8.24 -15.81
CA SER A 353 23.44 8.07 -15.74
C SER A 353 22.93 7.22 -16.92
N TRP A 354 23.49 7.44 -18.09
CA TRP A 354 23.21 6.61 -19.26
C TRP A 354 23.61 5.17 -19.02
N GLN A 355 24.84 4.92 -18.55
CA GLN A 355 25.32 3.57 -18.32
C GLN A 355 24.44 2.83 -17.30
N ASN A 356 24.08 3.49 -16.20
CA ASN A 356 23.18 2.90 -15.19
C ASN A 356 21.81 2.55 -15.80
N LEU A 357 21.23 3.44 -16.60
CA LEU A 357 19.95 3.19 -17.28
C LEU A 357 20.07 2.04 -18.28
N TRP A 358 21.13 2.03 -19.11
CA TRP A 358 21.35 0.99 -20.08
C TRP A 358 21.55 -0.37 -19.44
N ASP A 359 22.35 -0.43 -18.36
CA ASP A 359 22.54 -1.65 -17.59
C ASP A 359 21.21 -2.15 -17.00
N ALA A 360 20.37 -1.27 -16.48
CA ALA A 360 19.04 -1.62 -15.99
C ALA A 360 18.15 -2.19 -17.12
N ILE A 361 18.18 -1.60 -18.32
CA ILE A 361 17.47 -2.11 -19.50
C ILE A 361 17.99 -3.50 -19.88
N GLN A 362 19.32 -3.70 -19.92
CA GLN A 362 19.88 -5.01 -20.24
C GLN A 362 19.56 -6.07 -19.17
N HIS A 363 19.56 -5.70 -17.89
CA HIS A 363 19.15 -6.61 -16.81
C HIS A 363 17.66 -7.00 -16.90
N SER A 364 16.79 -6.07 -17.32
CA SER A 364 15.37 -6.33 -17.49
C SER A 364 15.04 -7.35 -18.58
N ARG A 365 15.99 -7.64 -19.49
CA ARG A 365 15.85 -8.71 -20.49
C ARG A 365 15.76 -10.09 -19.85
N ILE A 366 16.18 -10.24 -18.60
CA ILE A 366 16.09 -11.50 -17.85
C ILE A 366 14.98 -11.32 -16.82
N THR A 367 13.77 -11.77 -17.13
CA THR A 367 12.58 -11.56 -16.31
C THR A 367 11.86 -12.87 -15.96
N SER A 368 10.94 -12.85 -15.01
CA SER A 368 10.07 -13.98 -14.72
C SER A 368 8.80 -13.95 -15.58
N PHE A 369 8.14 -15.08 -15.75
CA PHE A 369 6.83 -15.12 -16.44
C PHE A 369 5.79 -14.23 -15.75
N GLU A 370 5.79 -14.20 -14.43
CA GLU A 370 4.92 -13.33 -13.62
C GLU A 370 5.13 -11.84 -13.93
N GLN A 371 6.39 -11.40 -13.94
CA GLN A 371 6.73 -10.01 -14.27
C GLN A 371 6.43 -9.66 -15.73
N TYR A 372 6.73 -10.59 -16.64
CA TYR A 372 6.42 -10.43 -18.06
C TYR A 372 4.91 -10.27 -18.30
N LEU A 373 4.08 -11.11 -17.67
CA LEU A 373 2.63 -11.03 -17.78
C LEU A 373 2.08 -9.72 -17.15
N THR A 374 2.65 -9.31 -16.00
CA THR A 374 2.29 -8.05 -15.36
C THR A 374 2.60 -6.86 -16.27
N ALA A 375 3.72 -6.90 -17.00
CA ALA A 375 4.15 -5.83 -17.90
C ALA A 375 3.22 -5.62 -19.11
N MET A 376 2.42 -6.62 -19.48
CA MET A 376 1.49 -6.55 -20.62
C MET A 376 0.29 -5.63 -20.40
N ASP A 377 0.09 -5.14 -19.20
CA ASP A 377 -1.01 -4.22 -18.86
C ASP A 377 -2.41 -4.76 -19.21
N ILE A 378 -2.61 -6.08 -19.04
CA ILE A 378 -3.94 -6.69 -19.19
C ILE A 378 -4.85 -6.13 -18.08
N PRO A 379 -6.06 -5.62 -18.43
CA PRO A 379 -6.94 -5.03 -17.43
C PRO A 379 -7.25 -5.96 -16.26
N MET A 380 -7.03 -5.49 -15.03
CA MET A 380 -7.15 -6.22 -13.76
C MET A 380 -6.12 -7.34 -13.52
N VAL A 381 -5.22 -7.62 -14.45
CA VAL A 381 -4.13 -8.57 -14.25
C VAL A 381 -2.91 -7.84 -13.67
N GLY A 382 -2.87 -7.72 -12.36
CA GLY A 382 -1.70 -7.23 -11.62
C GLY A 382 -0.79 -8.38 -11.17
N SER A 383 0.23 -8.07 -10.35
CA SER A 383 1.21 -9.05 -9.87
C SER A 383 0.60 -10.29 -9.20
N THR A 384 -0.48 -10.13 -8.41
CA THR A 384 -1.16 -11.26 -7.76
C THR A 384 -1.80 -12.21 -8.76
N ALA A 385 -2.55 -11.67 -9.74
CA ALA A 385 -3.16 -12.48 -10.78
C ALA A 385 -2.10 -13.13 -11.69
N SER A 386 -1.05 -12.38 -12.05
CA SER A 386 0.07 -12.91 -12.83
C SER A 386 0.78 -14.06 -12.12
N LYS A 387 0.96 -13.95 -10.80
CA LYS A 387 1.54 -15.02 -9.97
C LYS A 387 0.67 -16.27 -9.98
N ALA A 388 -0.65 -16.14 -9.80
CA ALA A 388 -1.58 -17.26 -9.82
C ALA A 388 -1.58 -17.98 -11.19
N ILE A 389 -1.55 -17.23 -12.30
CA ILE A 389 -1.41 -17.78 -13.65
C ILE A 389 -0.06 -18.51 -13.80
N CYS A 390 1.04 -17.87 -13.38
CA CYS A 390 2.38 -18.46 -13.44
C CYS A 390 2.45 -19.79 -12.66
N GLN A 391 1.87 -19.87 -11.49
CA GLN A 391 1.79 -21.08 -10.69
C GLN A 391 0.97 -22.17 -11.36
N ARG A 392 -0.20 -21.84 -11.94
CA ARG A 392 -1.08 -22.78 -12.64
C ARG A 392 -0.38 -23.45 -13.82
N PHE A 393 0.33 -22.67 -14.60
CA PHE A 393 1.06 -23.14 -15.78
C PHE A 393 2.53 -23.48 -15.49
N ARG A 394 2.93 -23.51 -14.21
CA ARG A 394 4.31 -23.82 -13.78
C ARG A 394 5.37 -23.04 -14.55
N GLY A 395 5.09 -21.78 -14.84
CA GLY A 395 5.99 -20.92 -15.63
C GLY A 395 6.13 -21.31 -17.09
N ASN A 396 5.36 -22.28 -17.57
CA ASN A 396 5.40 -22.75 -18.96
C ASN A 396 4.59 -21.81 -19.86
N LEU A 397 5.31 -20.89 -20.51
CA LEU A 397 4.72 -19.88 -21.38
C LEU A 397 3.98 -20.50 -22.58
N ALA A 398 4.51 -21.58 -23.17
CA ALA A 398 3.92 -22.23 -24.33
C ALA A 398 2.61 -22.95 -23.97
N GLU A 399 2.53 -23.53 -22.76
CA GLU A 399 1.29 -24.11 -22.23
C GLU A 399 0.24 -23.04 -21.98
N PHE A 400 0.65 -21.89 -21.43
CA PHE A 400 -0.24 -20.75 -21.23
C PHE A 400 -0.76 -20.19 -22.56
N GLU A 401 0.10 -19.97 -23.56
CA GLU A 401 -0.30 -19.54 -24.90
C GLU A 401 -1.28 -20.51 -25.54
N THR A 402 -1.03 -21.82 -25.43
CA THR A 402 -1.96 -22.85 -25.90
C THR A 402 -3.30 -22.78 -25.18
N ALA A 403 -3.28 -22.62 -23.87
CA ALA A 403 -4.50 -22.51 -23.06
C ALA A 403 -5.34 -21.28 -23.44
N VAL A 404 -4.70 -20.13 -23.64
CA VAL A 404 -5.38 -18.92 -24.12
C VAL A 404 -6.00 -19.11 -25.49
N CYS A 405 -5.29 -19.73 -26.44
CA CYS A 405 -5.81 -20.03 -27.78
C CYS A 405 -6.98 -21.03 -27.74
N GLN A 406 -6.96 -21.94 -26.77
CA GLN A 406 -8.03 -22.96 -26.58
C GLN A 406 -9.16 -22.44 -25.66
N SER A 407 -9.21 -21.16 -25.36
CA SER A 407 -10.23 -20.54 -24.49
C SER A 407 -10.33 -21.19 -23.10
N PHE A 408 -9.17 -21.43 -22.47
CA PHE A 408 -9.10 -21.92 -21.09
C PHE A 408 -9.95 -21.06 -20.17
N ASP A 409 -10.71 -21.70 -19.30
CA ASP A 409 -11.54 -21.03 -18.31
C ASP A 409 -10.71 -20.61 -17.11
N PHE A 410 -10.35 -19.32 -17.05
CA PHE A 410 -9.56 -18.75 -15.95
C PHE A 410 -10.36 -18.62 -14.65
N THR A 411 -11.70 -18.76 -14.64
CA THR A 411 -12.49 -18.72 -13.39
C THR A 411 -12.19 -19.89 -12.47
N GLN A 412 -11.52 -20.93 -12.97
CA GLN A 412 -11.05 -22.06 -12.17
C GLN A 412 -9.90 -21.68 -11.22
N LEU A 413 -9.25 -20.52 -11.43
CA LEU A 413 -8.18 -20.04 -10.55
C LEU A 413 -8.77 -19.34 -9.32
N PRO A 414 -8.11 -19.46 -8.14
CA PRO A 414 -8.55 -18.74 -6.95
C PRO A 414 -8.60 -17.23 -7.20
N ASP A 415 -9.68 -16.60 -6.76
CA ASP A 415 -9.92 -15.15 -6.86
C ASP A 415 -10.09 -14.62 -8.30
N PHE A 416 -10.30 -15.50 -9.27
CA PHE A 416 -10.60 -15.12 -10.65
C PHE A 416 -12.11 -15.17 -10.93
N GLY A 417 -12.70 -14.00 -11.12
CA GLY A 417 -14.10 -13.88 -11.56
C GLY A 417 -14.22 -13.74 -13.08
N GLU A 418 -15.48 -13.78 -13.56
CA GLU A 418 -15.85 -13.65 -14.98
C GLU A 418 -15.22 -12.41 -15.66
N THR A 419 -15.12 -11.29 -14.95
CA THR A 419 -14.55 -10.05 -15.51
C THR A 419 -13.09 -10.22 -15.84
N LEU A 420 -12.31 -10.83 -14.94
CA LEU A 420 -10.88 -11.07 -15.14
C LEU A 420 -10.65 -12.09 -16.27
N HIS A 421 -11.42 -13.18 -16.29
CA HIS A 421 -11.42 -14.16 -17.39
C HIS A 421 -11.66 -13.47 -18.73
N ARG A 422 -12.73 -12.68 -18.84
CA ARG A 422 -13.08 -11.97 -20.07
C ARG A 422 -11.97 -11.00 -20.50
N ASN A 423 -11.38 -10.24 -19.58
CA ASN A 423 -10.29 -9.31 -19.89
C ASN A 423 -9.07 -10.03 -20.47
N ILE A 424 -8.67 -11.17 -19.89
CA ILE A 424 -7.56 -11.98 -20.41
C ILE A 424 -7.88 -12.46 -21.82
N CYS A 425 -9.04 -13.08 -22.03
CA CYS A 425 -9.43 -13.59 -23.33
C CYS A 425 -9.54 -12.51 -24.41
N GLN A 426 -10.11 -11.34 -24.07
CA GLN A 426 -10.22 -10.23 -25.00
C GLN A 426 -8.86 -9.64 -25.36
N TRP A 427 -7.96 -9.51 -24.38
CA TRP A 427 -6.63 -8.95 -24.61
C TRP A 427 -5.84 -9.80 -25.61
N PHE A 428 -5.83 -11.11 -25.45
CA PHE A 428 -5.10 -12.03 -26.35
C PHE A 428 -5.79 -12.27 -27.70
N ARG A 429 -7.07 -11.91 -27.86
CA ARG A 429 -7.76 -11.92 -29.16
C ARG A 429 -7.40 -10.75 -30.07
N SER A 430 -6.81 -9.69 -29.51
CA SER A 430 -6.34 -8.55 -30.28
C SER A 430 -5.04 -8.92 -31.01
N GLU A 431 -5.00 -8.76 -32.33
CA GLU A 431 -3.80 -8.99 -33.15
C GLU A 431 -2.65 -8.06 -32.74
N GLU A 432 -2.97 -6.80 -32.38
CA GLU A 432 -2.00 -5.83 -31.92
C GLU A 432 -1.35 -6.30 -30.60
N ASN A 433 -2.14 -6.69 -29.62
CA ASN A 433 -1.63 -7.19 -28.35
C ASN A 433 -0.84 -8.49 -28.50
N TRP A 434 -1.30 -9.39 -29.36
CA TRP A 434 -0.59 -10.62 -29.67
C TRP A 434 0.78 -10.34 -30.32
N THR A 435 0.84 -9.35 -31.18
CA THR A 435 2.09 -8.89 -31.80
C THR A 435 3.04 -8.34 -30.72
N ILE A 436 2.55 -7.46 -29.85
CA ILE A 436 3.35 -6.93 -28.72
C ILE A 436 3.89 -8.06 -27.87
N TRP A 437 3.04 -9.01 -27.50
CA TRP A 437 3.40 -10.20 -26.73
C TRP A 437 4.54 -11.00 -27.40
N THR A 438 4.40 -11.32 -28.67
CA THR A 438 5.36 -12.16 -29.38
C THR A 438 6.67 -11.46 -29.70
N GLU A 439 6.63 -10.17 -30.04
CA GLU A 439 7.85 -9.40 -30.33
C GLU A 439 8.65 -9.13 -29.08
N LEU A 440 7.99 -8.73 -27.99
CA LEU A 440 8.67 -8.51 -26.72
C LEU A 440 9.32 -9.82 -26.20
N ARG A 441 8.65 -10.96 -26.39
CA ARG A 441 9.17 -12.26 -26.01
C ARG A 441 10.51 -12.59 -26.71
N ARG A 442 10.75 -12.06 -27.91
CA ARG A 442 12.03 -12.24 -28.62
C ARG A 442 13.17 -11.42 -28.01
N LEU A 443 12.83 -10.35 -27.28
CA LEU A 443 13.77 -9.42 -26.68
C LEU A 443 14.12 -9.76 -25.24
N VAL A 444 13.28 -10.58 -24.58
CA VAL A 444 13.46 -10.95 -23.17
C VAL A 444 13.63 -12.46 -23.02
N CYS A 445 14.41 -12.85 -22.01
CA CYS A 445 14.60 -14.24 -21.60
C CYS A 445 13.76 -14.50 -20.36
N ILE A 446 12.77 -15.38 -20.46
CA ILE A 446 11.97 -15.77 -19.31
C ILE A 446 12.73 -16.79 -18.48
N LYS A 447 12.98 -16.47 -17.21
CA LYS A 447 13.61 -17.37 -16.25
C LYS A 447 12.81 -18.67 -16.13
N THR A 448 13.52 -19.77 -16.05
CA THR A 448 12.91 -21.07 -15.73
C THR A 448 12.17 -20.95 -14.41
N TYR A 449 10.89 -21.29 -14.41
CA TYR A 449 10.09 -21.32 -13.20
C TYR A 449 10.68 -22.36 -12.25
N GLN A 450 11.05 -21.90 -11.07
CA GLN A 450 11.35 -22.78 -9.97
C GLN A 450 10.10 -22.81 -9.09
N PRO A 451 9.37 -23.94 -9.07
CA PRO A 451 8.32 -24.09 -8.07
C PRO A 451 8.95 -23.85 -6.70
N PRO A 452 8.23 -23.27 -5.76
CA PRO A 452 8.68 -23.23 -4.38
C PRO A 452 9.19 -24.63 -4.05
N ALA A 453 10.44 -24.78 -3.66
CA ALA A 453 11.03 -26.07 -3.41
C ALA A 453 10.12 -26.79 -2.41
N ALA A 454 9.44 -27.83 -2.84
CA ALA A 454 8.82 -28.75 -1.92
C ALA A 454 10.00 -29.33 -1.14
N SER A 455 10.25 -28.79 0.04
CA SER A 455 11.24 -29.35 0.93
C SER A 455 10.72 -30.75 1.29
N THR A 456 11.32 -31.76 0.69
CA THR A 456 11.07 -33.18 1.01
C THR A 456 11.65 -33.51 2.39
N ASP A 457 12.00 -32.52 3.15
CA ASP A 457 12.49 -32.67 4.51
C ASP A 457 11.31 -32.95 5.44
N MET A 458 11.10 -34.20 5.80
CA MET A 458 10.02 -34.70 6.65
C MET A 458 9.99 -34.04 8.06
N GLY A 459 10.88 -33.09 8.33
CA GLY A 459 10.96 -32.31 9.58
C GLY A 459 10.65 -30.81 9.43
N ASN A 460 10.41 -30.30 8.21
CA ASN A 460 10.15 -28.86 8.05
C ASN A 460 8.67 -28.52 8.34
N PRO A 461 8.39 -27.77 9.44
CA PRO A 461 7.01 -27.45 9.85
C PRO A 461 6.27 -26.51 8.90
N PHE A 462 6.96 -25.93 7.90
CA PHE A 462 6.41 -24.94 7.02
C PHE A 462 5.85 -25.48 5.70
N VAL A 463 6.14 -26.75 5.37
CA VAL A 463 5.69 -27.38 4.12
C VAL A 463 4.16 -27.36 4.01
N GLY A 464 3.65 -26.81 2.92
CA GLY A 464 2.20 -26.70 2.66
C GLY A 464 1.48 -25.68 3.53
N LYS A 465 2.21 -24.90 4.36
CA LYS A 465 1.66 -23.87 5.25
C LYS A 465 1.63 -22.51 4.55
N THR A 466 0.62 -21.71 4.84
CA THR A 466 0.53 -20.34 4.36
C THR A 466 1.18 -19.40 5.36
N LEU A 467 2.26 -18.75 4.94
CA LEU A 467 2.99 -17.76 5.74
C LEU A 467 2.76 -16.38 5.16
N VAL A 468 2.50 -15.42 6.04
CA VAL A 468 2.41 -14.01 5.66
C VAL A 468 3.51 -13.24 6.37
N VAL A 469 4.20 -12.39 5.64
CA VAL A 469 5.24 -11.52 6.21
C VAL A 469 4.67 -10.12 6.38
N THR A 470 4.89 -9.53 7.52
CA THR A 470 4.62 -8.11 7.79
C THR A 470 5.88 -7.44 8.32
N GLY A 471 6.09 -6.18 7.95
CA GLY A 471 7.33 -5.47 8.29
C GLY A 471 8.53 -5.85 7.43
N LYS A 472 9.69 -5.30 7.77
CA LYS A 472 10.97 -5.52 7.08
C LYS A 472 11.72 -6.66 7.76
N VAL A 473 12.04 -7.72 7.03
CA VAL A 473 12.82 -8.87 7.52
C VAL A 473 14.20 -8.82 6.91
N GLU A 474 15.18 -8.26 7.62
CA GLU A 474 16.56 -8.26 7.15
C GLU A 474 17.18 -9.68 7.18
N PRO A 475 18.05 -10.03 6.23
CA PRO A 475 18.59 -9.20 5.13
C PRO A 475 17.72 -9.20 3.86
N TYR A 476 16.45 -9.59 3.95
CA TYR A 476 15.60 -9.80 2.79
C TYR A 476 14.81 -8.56 2.43
N THR A 477 14.64 -8.31 1.13
CA THR A 477 13.56 -7.45 0.63
C THR A 477 12.22 -8.16 0.83
N ARG A 478 11.08 -7.44 0.68
CA ARG A 478 9.74 -8.05 0.77
C ARG A 478 9.59 -9.24 -0.17
N ASP A 479 10.07 -9.10 -1.39
CA ASP A 479 10.02 -10.15 -2.40
C ASP A 479 11.03 -11.26 -2.09
N GLY A 480 12.19 -10.91 -1.56
CA GLY A 480 13.22 -11.86 -1.13
C GLY A 480 12.78 -12.78 0.01
N ILE A 481 12.07 -12.23 1.01
CA ILE A 481 11.55 -13.06 2.11
C ILE A 481 10.38 -13.93 1.64
N ASN A 482 9.53 -13.42 0.75
CA ASN A 482 8.47 -14.22 0.15
C ASN A 482 9.06 -15.40 -0.67
N ALA A 483 10.08 -15.14 -1.47
CA ALA A 483 10.80 -16.19 -2.20
C ALA A 483 11.45 -17.20 -1.25
N LYS A 484 12.00 -16.75 -0.10
CA LYS A 484 12.56 -17.64 0.92
C LYS A 484 11.48 -18.53 1.54
N ILE A 485 10.31 -17.98 1.87
CA ILE A 485 9.16 -18.74 2.36
C ILE A 485 8.76 -19.83 1.36
N GLU A 486 8.66 -19.47 0.10
CA GLU A 486 8.32 -20.41 -0.98
C GLU A 486 9.42 -21.49 -1.16
N SER A 487 10.71 -21.12 -0.99
CA SER A 487 11.82 -22.08 -1.02
C SER A 487 11.77 -23.09 0.13
N LEU A 488 11.06 -22.78 1.21
CA LEU A 488 10.83 -23.69 2.34
C LEU A 488 9.58 -24.58 2.14
N GLY A 489 8.95 -24.53 0.95
CA GLY A 489 7.75 -25.32 0.64
C GLY A 489 6.46 -24.76 1.23
N ALA A 490 6.49 -23.51 1.70
CA ALA A 490 5.34 -22.80 2.21
C ALA A 490 4.75 -21.84 1.16
N HIS A 491 3.53 -21.38 1.37
CA HIS A 491 2.88 -20.38 0.53
C HIS A 491 3.06 -18.98 1.14
N ALA A 492 3.63 -18.03 0.40
CA ALA A 492 3.72 -16.65 0.82
C ALA A 492 2.40 -15.92 0.50
N GLY A 493 1.62 -15.60 1.54
CA GLY A 493 0.37 -14.84 1.41
C GLY A 493 0.64 -13.34 1.35
N SER A 494 -0.11 -12.61 0.52
CA SER A 494 -0.03 -11.14 0.43
C SER A 494 -0.72 -10.43 1.60
N SER A 495 -1.71 -11.10 2.19
CA SER A 495 -2.46 -10.65 3.38
C SER A 495 -2.82 -11.84 4.24
N VAL A 496 -2.97 -11.61 5.53
CA VAL A 496 -3.37 -12.68 6.45
C VAL A 496 -4.87 -12.95 6.28
N SER A 497 -5.21 -14.20 6.13
CA SER A 497 -6.58 -14.69 5.99
C SER A 497 -6.82 -15.86 6.93
N SER A 498 -8.04 -16.40 6.95
CA SER A 498 -8.35 -17.63 7.71
C SER A 498 -7.51 -18.85 7.28
N LYS A 499 -6.82 -18.77 6.15
CA LYS A 499 -5.92 -19.81 5.63
C LYS A 499 -4.43 -19.57 5.98
N THR A 500 -4.10 -18.51 6.75
CA THR A 500 -2.72 -18.23 7.16
C THR A 500 -2.35 -19.07 8.37
N ASP A 501 -1.34 -19.90 8.23
CA ASP A 501 -0.83 -20.73 9.31
C ASP A 501 0.19 -19.99 10.17
N TYR A 502 1.06 -19.17 9.56
CA TYR A 502 2.10 -18.42 10.28
C TYR A 502 2.20 -16.98 9.77
N LEU A 503 2.44 -16.08 10.69
CA LEU A 503 2.77 -14.69 10.40
C LEU A 503 4.22 -14.42 10.79
N ILE A 504 5.03 -14.02 9.81
CA ILE A 504 6.39 -13.56 10.04
C ILE A 504 6.33 -12.05 10.21
N CYS A 505 6.63 -11.60 11.41
CA CYS A 505 6.70 -10.17 11.74
C CYS A 505 8.17 -9.75 11.67
N GLY A 506 8.51 -8.95 10.67
CA GLY A 506 9.79 -8.29 10.56
C GLY A 506 9.80 -6.95 11.32
N GLU A 507 10.87 -6.19 11.17
CA GLU A 507 10.93 -4.83 11.69
C GLU A 507 9.84 -3.95 11.05
N ASN A 508 9.12 -3.17 11.85
CA ASN A 508 7.98 -2.34 11.42
C ASN A 508 6.76 -3.14 10.89
N ALA A 509 6.54 -4.33 11.44
CA ALA A 509 5.38 -5.17 11.15
C ALA A 509 4.07 -4.60 11.73
#